data_481b7bed6465d505fe22146a634f07ee
#
_entry.id   481b7bed6465d505fe22146a634f07ee
#
_cell.length_a   1.000
_cell.length_b   1.000
_cell.length_c   1.000
_cell.angle_alpha   90.00
_cell.angle_beta   90.00
_cell.angle_gamma   90.00
#
_symmetry.space_group_name_H-M   'P 1'
#
loop_
_entity.id
_entity.type
_entity.pdbx_description
1 polymer ?
#
loop_
_entity_poly.entity_id
_entity_poly.type
_entity_poly.pdbx_seq_one_letter_code
_entity_poly.pdbx_strand_id
1 'polypeptide(L)'
;GNILHSYMFFGTEGIGKKLFALEFAKMILCENQKNSPCEKCKSCIEFNSNNNPDFFFIEPDGNSVKIDQIRNMQKGILEKPIISSKKVYIINNAETMTKEAQNCLLKTLEEPQEYVVIILIVSNENSMLSTIKSRCTKIFFEKISDENLKTYIKEKIGDVHFEESMIKLSEGSIGKCIEISKKQ
;
A
#
# COMPACT_ATOMS: atom_id res chain seq x y z
N GLY A 1 16.13 9.20 -7.37
CA GLY A 1 15.85 9.51 -5.95
C GLY A 1 16.16 8.31 -5.09
N ASN A 2 16.70 8.52 -3.90
CA ASN A 2 16.97 7.42 -2.98
C ASN A 2 15.64 6.85 -2.45
N ILE A 3 15.43 5.55 -2.65
CA ILE A 3 14.31 4.82 -2.07
C ILE A 3 14.65 4.57 -0.59
N LEU A 4 13.75 5.03 0.31
CA LEU A 4 13.89 4.83 1.74
C LEU A 4 13.39 3.43 2.13
N HIS A 5 13.80 2.96 3.31
CA HIS A 5 13.48 1.61 3.78
C HIS A 5 12.05 1.48 4.34
N SER A 6 11.38 2.58 4.69
CA SER A 6 10.03 2.51 5.28
C SER A 6 9.17 3.72 4.93
N TYR A 7 7.93 3.44 4.54
CA TYR A 7 6.91 4.43 4.20
C TYR A 7 5.63 4.15 4.97
N MET A 8 4.89 5.21 5.28
CA MET A 8 3.54 5.13 5.81
C MET A 8 2.61 5.96 4.93
N PHE A 9 1.73 5.30 4.19
CA PHE A 9 0.70 5.91 3.36
C PHE A 9 -0.55 6.11 4.17
N PHE A 10 -0.85 7.35 4.46
CA PHE A 10 -1.90 7.75 5.38
C PHE A 10 -2.99 8.55 4.66
N GLY A 11 -4.27 8.27 4.98
CA GLY A 11 -5.43 8.96 4.42
C GLY A 11 -6.70 8.15 4.61
N THR A 12 -7.85 8.72 4.27
CA THR A 12 -9.16 8.07 4.41
C THR A 12 -9.23 6.77 3.61
N GLU A 13 -10.10 5.85 4.02
CA GLU A 13 -10.33 4.59 3.32
C GLU A 13 -10.89 4.84 1.90
N GLY A 14 -10.47 3.99 0.94
CA GLY A 14 -10.95 4.06 -0.45
C GLY A 14 -10.35 5.18 -1.30
N ILE A 15 -9.41 5.99 -0.78
CA ILE A 15 -8.78 7.11 -1.49
C ILE A 15 -7.72 6.68 -2.53
N GLY A 16 -7.43 5.39 -2.64
CA GLY A 16 -6.47 4.86 -3.61
C GLY A 16 -5.09 4.50 -3.03
N LYS A 17 -4.88 4.57 -1.69
CA LYS A 17 -3.59 4.22 -1.05
C LYS A 17 -3.06 2.85 -1.47
N LYS A 18 -3.93 1.82 -1.51
CA LYS A 18 -3.56 0.45 -1.89
C LYS A 18 -3.09 0.38 -3.35
N LEU A 19 -3.82 1.01 -4.27
CA LEU A 19 -3.44 1.06 -5.68
C LEU A 19 -2.09 1.73 -5.88
N PHE A 20 -1.90 2.88 -5.25
CA PHE A 20 -0.62 3.58 -5.30
C PHE A 20 0.51 2.76 -4.69
N ALA A 21 0.28 2.09 -3.57
CA ALA A 21 1.29 1.24 -2.91
C ALA A 21 1.72 0.08 -3.80
N LEU A 22 0.78 -0.54 -4.53
CA LEU A 22 1.08 -1.62 -5.47
C LEU A 22 1.91 -1.13 -6.66
N GLU A 23 1.52 -0.01 -7.28
CA GLU A 23 2.29 0.60 -8.38
C GLU A 23 3.68 1.06 -7.92
N PHE A 24 3.78 1.64 -6.72
CA PHE A 24 5.04 2.05 -6.14
C PHE A 24 5.94 0.84 -5.83
N ALA A 25 5.38 -0.25 -5.29
CA ALA A 25 6.11 -1.50 -5.09
C ALA A 25 6.63 -2.07 -6.41
N LYS A 26 5.80 -2.11 -7.46
CA LYS A 26 6.17 -2.57 -8.79
C LYS A 26 7.30 -1.73 -9.40
N MET A 27 7.25 -0.41 -9.20
CA MET A 27 8.30 0.51 -9.64
C MET A 27 9.63 0.22 -8.91
N ILE A 28 9.60 -0.02 -7.59
CA ILE A 28 10.78 -0.36 -6.79
C ILE A 28 11.41 -1.67 -7.25
N LEU A 29 10.58 -2.67 -7.55
CA LEU A 29 11.01 -4.01 -7.97
C LEU A 29 11.43 -4.07 -9.44
N CYS A 30 11.09 -3.07 -10.25
CA CYS A 30 11.41 -3.05 -11.68
C CYS A 30 12.93 -3.02 -11.91
N GLU A 31 13.44 -3.95 -12.69
CA GLU A 31 14.88 -4.06 -13.02
C GLU A 31 15.41 -2.82 -13.75
N ASN A 32 14.58 -2.13 -14.53
CA ASN A 32 14.97 -0.95 -15.29
C ASN A 32 14.95 0.36 -14.50
N GLN A 33 14.47 0.36 -13.27
CA GLN A 33 14.45 1.47 -12.29
C GLN A 33 14.28 2.88 -12.88
N LYS A 34 13.31 3.06 -13.78
CA LYS A 34 12.90 4.35 -14.31
C LYS A 34 11.75 4.92 -13.46
N ASN A 35 11.24 6.10 -13.82
CA ASN A 35 10.15 6.77 -13.12
C ASN A 35 8.78 6.03 -13.20
N SER A 36 8.72 4.92 -13.93
CA SER A 36 7.55 4.04 -14.05
C SER A 36 7.98 2.60 -14.26
N PRO A 37 7.15 1.61 -13.90
CA PRO A 37 7.39 0.21 -14.23
C PRO A 37 7.53 0.02 -15.73
N CYS A 38 8.49 -0.82 -16.17
CA CYS A 38 8.75 -1.02 -17.59
C CYS A 38 7.80 -2.01 -18.29
N GLU A 39 6.99 -2.74 -17.53
CA GLU A 39 6.02 -3.78 -17.97
C GLU A 39 6.63 -4.97 -18.76
N LYS A 40 7.96 -5.02 -18.92
CA LYS A 40 8.64 -5.97 -19.81
C LYS A 40 9.70 -6.82 -19.12
N CYS A 41 10.28 -6.36 -18.00
CA CYS A 41 11.27 -7.14 -17.27
C CYS A 41 10.62 -8.31 -16.52
N LYS A 42 11.42 -9.29 -16.13
CA LYS A 42 10.94 -10.46 -15.41
C LYS A 42 10.19 -10.09 -14.15
N SER A 43 10.72 -9.15 -13.37
CA SER A 43 10.08 -8.68 -12.15
C SER A 43 8.68 -8.07 -12.40
N CYS A 44 8.50 -7.23 -13.44
CA CYS A 44 7.20 -6.66 -13.77
C CYS A 44 6.19 -7.73 -14.23
N ILE A 45 6.62 -8.70 -15.04
CA ILE A 45 5.77 -9.80 -15.51
C ILE A 45 5.30 -10.66 -14.33
N GLU A 46 6.23 -11.07 -13.46
CA GLU A 46 5.92 -11.86 -12.27
C GLU A 46 5.03 -11.08 -11.27
N PHE A 47 5.24 -9.76 -11.16
CA PHE A 47 4.38 -8.91 -10.34
C PHE A 47 2.94 -8.88 -10.86
N ASN A 48 2.75 -8.74 -12.17
CA ASN A 48 1.42 -8.70 -12.80
C ASN A 48 0.68 -10.04 -12.68
N SER A 49 1.41 -11.15 -12.62
CA SER A 49 0.85 -12.50 -12.41
C SER A 49 0.71 -12.89 -10.94
N ASN A 50 0.99 -11.96 -10.00
CA ASN A 50 1.01 -12.20 -8.55
C ASN A 50 2.00 -13.30 -8.09
N ASN A 51 3.07 -13.51 -8.84
CA ASN A 51 4.09 -14.55 -8.57
C ASN A 51 5.47 -13.99 -8.27
N ASN A 52 5.62 -12.66 -8.08
CA ASN A 52 6.91 -12.06 -7.80
C ASN A 52 7.44 -12.50 -6.42
N PRO A 53 8.59 -13.22 -6.34
CA PRO A 53 9.11 -13.75 -5.09
C PRO A 53 9.70 -12.69 -4.16
N ASP A 54 9.88 -11.46 -4.64
CA ASP A 54 10.41 -10.34 -3.88
C ASP A 54 9.31 -9.36 -3.44
N PHE A 55 8.02 -9.70 -3.70
CA PHE A 55 6.87 -8.92 -3.31
C PHE A 55 5.99 -9.68 -2.31
N PHE A 56 5.65 -9.03 -1.20
CA PHE A 56 4.83 -9.62 -0.14
C PHE A 56 3.73 -8.64 0.27
N PHE A 57 2.49 -9.14 0.23
CA PHE A 57 1.32 -8.38 0.62
C PHE A 57 0.69 -9.01 1.86
N ILE A 58 0.68 -8.27 2.98
CA ILE A 58 0.17 -8.73 4.27
C ILE A 58 -1.15 -8.03 4.54
N GLU A 59 -2.21 -8.82 4.69
CA GLU A 59 -3.54 -8.35 5.07
C GLU A 59 -3.91 -8.87 6.47
N PRO A 60 -4.86 -8.21 7.15
CA PRO A 60 -5.39 -8.73 8.40
C PRO A 60 -5.93 -10.16 8.26
N ASP A 61 -5.59 -11.02 9.21
CA ASP A 61 -6.20 -12.33 9.39
C ASP A 61 -7.42 -12.17 10.33
N GLY A 62 -8.60 -12.21 9.77
CA GLY A 62 -9.82 -11.75 10.42
C GLY A 62 -9.80 -10.22 10.58
N ASN A 63 -9.84 -9.73 11.82
CA ASN A 63 -9.94 -8.31 12.11
C ASN A 63 -8.60 -7.64 12.44
N SER A 64 -7.49 -8.37 12.42
CA SER A 64 -6.19 -7.82 12.84
C SER A 64 -5.01 -8.45 12.14
N VAL A 65 -3.94 -7.66 11.98
CA VAL A 65 -2.62 -8.18 11.61
C VAL A 65 -1.96 -8.71 12.89
N LYS A 66 -1.73 -10.03 12.91
CA LYS A 66 -1.22 -10.76 14.08
C LYS A 66 0.32 -10.75 14.12
N ILE A 67 0.86 -10.95 15.32
CA ILE A 67 2.32 -11.00 15.53
C ILE A 67 3.01 -12.08 14.69
N ASP A 68 2.35 -13.21 14.45
CA ASP A 68 2.95 -14.30 13.68
C ASP A 68 3.12 -13.96 12.19
N GLN A 69 2.25 -13.10 11.63
CA GLN A 69 2.42 -12.56 10.28
C GLN A 69 3.68 -11.68 10.20
N ILE A 70 3.93 -10.85 11.23
CA ILE A 70 5.14 -10.01 11.31
C ILE A 70 6.40 -10.85 11.53
N ARG A 71 6.33 -11.90 12.38
CA ARG A 71 7.44 -12.84 12.56
C ARG A 71 7.79 -13.59 11.29
N ASN A 72 6.79 -14.01 10.51
CA ASN A 72 7.02 -14.67 9.22
C ASN A 72 7.65 -13.68 8.21
N MET A 73 7.19 -12.42 8.18
CA MET A 73 7.85 -11.37 7.42
C MET A 73 9.32 -11.22 7.82
N GLN A 74 9.62 -11.16 9.12
CA GLN A 74 10.99 -11.03 9.62
C GLN A 74 11.90 -12.19 9.19
N LYS A 75 11.39 -13.43 9.16
CA LYS A 75 12.14 -14.57 8.62
C LYS A 75 12.45 -14.39 7.13
N GLY A 76 11.46 -13.97 6.33
CA GLY A 76 11.64 -13.73 4.91
C GLY A 76 12.58 -12.55 4.59
N ILE A 77 12.70 -11.58 5.50
CA ILE A 77 13.64 -10.46 5.38
C ILE A 77 15.10 -10.91 5.45
N LEU A 78 15.42 -12.00 6.13
CA LEU A 78 16.79 -12.52 6.21
C LEU A 78 17.30 -13.10 4.89
N GLU A 79 16.40 -13.44 3.99
CA GLU A 79 16.75 -13.94 2.67
C GLU A 79 16.91 -12.79 1.68
N LYS A 80 17.96 -12.83 0.85
CA LYS A 80 18.17 -11.81 -0.19
C LYS A 80 17.09 -11.88 -1.28
N PRO A 81 16.87 -10.78 -2.02
CA PRO A 81 15.99 -10.78 -3.19
C PRO A 81 16.43 -11.83 -4.24
N ILE A 82 15.46 -12.36 -4.98
CA ILE A 82 15.68 -13.43 -5.97
C ILE A 82 15.76 -12.88 -7.39
N ILE A 83 14.87 -11.96 -7.75
CA ILE A 83 14.76 -11.39 -9.11
C ILE A 83 15.18 -9.93 -9.10
N SER A 84 14.68 -9.17 -8.13
CA SER A 84 14.86 -7.73 -8.06
C SER A 84 16.08 -7.34 -7.21
N SER A 85 16.46 -6.07 -7.20
CA SER A 85 17.48 -5.56 -6.28
C SER A 85 16.95 -5.29 -4.87
N LYS A 86 15.63 -5.31 -4.70
CA LYS A 86 14.91 -5.02 -3.45
C LYS A 86 13.85 -6.09 -3.18
N LYS A 87 13.46 -6.21 -1.90
CA LYS A 87 12.24 -6.88 -1.45
C LYS A 87 11.25 -5.85 -0.93
N VAL A 88 10.00 -5.94 -1.31
CA VAL A 88 8.96 -5.01 -0.88
C VAL A 88 7.89 -5.74 -0.08
N TYR A 89 7.63 -5.23 1.11
CA TYR A 89 6.55 -5.69 1.99
C TYR A 89 5.51 -4.58 2.12
N ILE A 90 4.26 -4.88 1.77
CA ILE A 90 3.13 -3.99 2.04
C ILE A 90 2.32 -4.59 3.19
N ILE A 91 2.06 -3.81 4.23
CA ILE A 91 1.13 -4.17 5.30
C ILE A 91 -0.11 -3.30 5.12
N ASN A 92 -1.18 -3.93 4.65
CA ASN A 92 -2.47 -3.26 4.42
C ASN A 92 -3.24 -3.16 5.74
N ASN A 93 -3.97 -2.06 5.93
CA ASN A 93 -4.69 -1.76 7.17
C ASN A 93 -3.79 -1.94 8.40
N ALA A 94 -2.59 -1.36 8.33
CA ALA A 94 -1.55 -1.54 9.35
C ALA A 94 -2.00 -1.06 10.74
N GLU A 95 -2.98 -0.17 10.83
CA GLU A 95 -3.63 0.25 12.06
C GLU A 95 -4.33 -0.89 12.80
N THR A 96 -4.62 -2.00 12.13
CA THR A 96 -5.24 -3.19 12.74
C THR A 96 -4.23 -4.14 13.38
N MET A 97 -2.93 -3.83 13.27
CA MET A 97 -1.90 -4.60 13.98
C MET A 97 -2.14 -4.62 15.48
N THR A 98 -2.06 -5.81 16.10
CA THR A 98 -2.05 -5.90 17.55
C THR A 98 -0.84 -5.14 18.12
N LYS A 99 -0.89 -4.74 19.40
CA LYS A 99 0.24 -4.04 20.05
C LYS A 99 1.52 -4.85 19.99
N GLU A 100 1.41 -6.17 20.14
CA GLU A 100 2.53 -7.11 20.07
C GLU A 100 3.11 -7.17 18.64
N ALA A 101 2.25 -7.15 17.61
CA ALA A 101 2.68 -7.09 16.21
C ALA A 101 3.40 -5.78 15.89
N GLN A 102 2.87 -4.65 16.36
CA GLN A 102 3.50 -3.35 16.20
C GLN A 102 4.87 -3.29 16.90
N ASN A 103 4.97 -3.77 18.13
CA ASN A 103 6.26 -3.84 18.86
C ASN A 103 7.26 -4.77 18.17
N CYS A 104 6.80 -5.91 17.64
CA CYS A 104 7.63 -6.81 16.87
C CYS A 104 8.21 -6.15 15.61
N LEU A 105 7.41 -5.33 14.91
CA LEU A 105 7.83 -4.61 13.71
C LEU A 105 8.91 -3.55 13.98
N LEU A 106 8.93 -2.94 15.18
CA LEU A 106 9.89 -1.89 15.53
C LEU A 106 11.34 -2.31 15.30
N LYS A 107 11.70 -3.55 15.66
CA LYS A 107 13.06 -4.06 15.46
C LYS A 107 13.48 -3.99 13.99
N THR A 108 12.58 -4.33 13.08
CA THR A 108 12.86 -4.29 11.63
C THR A 108 12.99 -2.86 11.11
N LEU A 109 12.22 -1.92 11.69
CA LEU A 109 12.28 -0.51 11.30
C LEU A 109 13.52 0.20 11.86
N GLU A 110 14.07 -0.28 12.97
CA GLU A 110 15.30 0.25 13.60
C GLU A 110 16.57 -0.22 12.90
N GLU A 111 16.59 -1.49 12.49
CA GLU A 111 17.73 -2.13 11.83
C GLU A 111 17.31 -2.72 10.46
N PRO A 112 16.95 -1.85 9.50
CA PRO A 112 16.46 -2.32 8.21
C PRO A 112 17.59 -2.92 7.37
N GLN A 113 17.30 -4.02 6.67
CA GLN A 113 18.19 -4.53 5.64
C GLN A 113 18.15 -3.58 4.43
N GLU A 114 19.32 -3.30 3.83
CA GLU A 114 19.45 -2.34 2.72
C GLU A 114 18.58 -2.66 1.51
N TYR A 115 18.27 -3.93 1.30
CA TYR A 115 17.43 -4.40 0.19
C TYR A 115 15.94 -4.47 0.53
N VAL A 116 15.50 -4.11 1.73
CA VAL A 116 14.11 -4.20 2.16
C VAL A 116 13.43 -2.84 2.15
N VAL A 117 12.20 -2.81 1.62
CA VAL A 117 11.31 -1.66 1.69
C VAL A 117 9.99 -2.12 2.32
N ILE A 118 9.54 -1.41 3.35
CA ILE A 118 8.29 -1.67 4.05
C ILE A 118 7.33 -0.52 3.81
N ILE A 119 6.12 -0.82 3.39
CA ILE A 119 5.06 0.16 3.15
C ILE A 119 3.88 -0.18 4.07
N LEU A 120 3.55 0.74 4.96
CA LEU A 120 2.38 0.64 5.83
C LEU A 120 1.24 1.45 5.24
N ILE A 121 0.09 0.81 4.97
CA ILE A 121 -1.13 1.50 4.53
C ILE A 121 -2.00 1.69 5.76
N VAL A 122 -2.31 2.95 6.10
CA VAL A 122 -2.97 3.33 7.35
C VAL A 122 -4.15 4.25 7.04
N SER A 123 -5.30 3.99 7.64
CA SER A 123 -6.48 4.84 7.56
C SER A 123 -6.75 5.60 8.86
N ASN A 124 -6.30 5.06 10.00
CA ASN A 124 -6.41 5.68 11.31
C ASN A 124 -5.04 5.75 12.01
N GLU A 125 -4.41 6.91 11.97
CA GLU A 125 -3.08 7.12 12.56
C GLU A 125 -3.07 6.96 14.09
N ASN A 126 -4.20 7.18 14.77
CA ASN A 126 -4.27 7.10 16.24
C ASN A 126 -4.04 5.69 16.77
N SER A 127 -4.31 4.65 15.97
CA SER A 127 -4.07 3.25 16.33
C SER A 127 -2.61 2.81 16.16
N MET A 128 -1.75 3.67 15.59
CA MET A 128 -0.34 3.38 15.37
C MET A 128 0.53 3.92 16.50
N LEU A 129 1.49 3.11 16.96
CA LEU A 129 2.47 3.54 17.94
C LEU A 129 3.29 4.74 17.42
N SER A 130 3.53 5.72 18.28
CA SER A 130 4.36 6.89 17.95
C SER A 130 5.77 6.50 17.51
N THR A 131 6.30 5.42 18.08
CA THR A 131 7.61 4.85 17.75
C THR A 131 7.69 4.31 16.32
N ILE A 132 6.60 3.74 15.76
CA ILE A 132 6.52 3.36 14.34
C ILE A 132 6.43 4.61 13.48
N LYS A 133 5.54 5.54 13.86
CA LYS A 133 5.31 6.79 13.11
C LYS A 133 6.57 7.64 12.94
N SER A 134 7.47 7.63 13.92
CA SER A 134 8.74 8.37 13.86
C SER A 134 9.80 7.73 12.98
N ARG A 135 9.66 6.44 12.63
CA ARG A 135 10.61 5.67 11.81
C ARG A 135 10.18 5.50 10.36
N CYS A 136 8.97 5.93 10.03
CA CYS A 136 8.45 5.84 8.67
C CYS A 136 8.36 7.22 8.02
N THR A 137 8.70 7.29 6.73
CA THR A 137 8.40 8.46 5.92
C THR A 137 6.91 8.52 5.64
N LYS A 138 6.25 9.57 6.12
CA LYS A 138 4.81 9.75 5.96
C LYS A 138 4.48 10.35 4.61
N ILE A 139 3.54 9.74 3.89
CA ILE A 139 2.94 10.26 2.68
C ILE A 139 1.45 10.38 2.93
N PHE A 140 0.94 11.61 2.89
CA PHE A 140 -0.47 11.91 3.10
C PHE A 140 -1.22 11.87 1.77
N PHE A 141 -2.34 11.14 1.78
CA PHE A 141 -3.28 11.08 0.67
C PHE A 141 -4.47 11.95 1.02
N GLU A 142 -4.61 13.05 0.31
CA GLU A 142 -5.73 13.98 0.48
C GLU A 142 -6.97 13.48 -0.26
N LYS A 143 -8.14 13.95 0.17
CA LYS A 143 -9.40 13.67 -0.52
C LYS A 143 -9.34 14.19 -1.96
N ILE A 144 -9.80 13.39 -2.89
CA ILE A 144 -9.89 13.78 -4.30
C ILE A 144 -11.04 14.78 -4.42
N SER A 145 -10.82 15.90 -5.14
CA SER A 145 -11.88 16.87 -5.41
C SER A 145 -13.01 16.24 -6.21
N ASP A 146 -14.23 16.71 -5.99
CA ASP A 146 -15.42 16.22 -6.69
C ASP A 146 -15.27 16.30 -8.23
N GLU A 147 -14.59 17.31 -8.74
CA GLU A 147 -14.30 17.47 -10.18
C GLU A 147 -13.37 16.39 -10.70
N ASN A 148 -12.26 16.12 -10.00
CA ASN A 148 -11.33 15.07 -10.36
C ASN A 148 -11.96 13.69 -10.24
N LEU A 149 -12.83 13.49 -9.24
CA LEU A 149 -13.57 12.25 -9.06
C LEU A 149 -14.54 12.02 -10.23
N LYS A 150 -15.29 13.06 -10.65
CA LYS A 150 -16.17 13.02 -11.83
C LYS A 150 -15.38 12.64 -13.10
N THR A 151 -14.25 13.28 -13.30
CA THR A 151 -13.38 13.02 -14.48
C THR A 151 -12.89 11.59 -14.48
N TYR A 152 -12.36 11.10 -13.37
CA TYR A 152 -11.87 9.72 -13.24
C TYR A 152 -12.96 8.68 -13.52
N ILE A 153 -14.15 8.88 -12.94
CA ILE A 153 -15.29 7.98 -13.12
C ILE A 153 -15.68 7.92 -14.59
N LYS A 154 -15.82 9.08 -15.25
CA LYS A 154 -16.18 9.19 -16.65
C LYS A 154 -15.18 8.49 -17.58
N GLU A 155 -13.88 8.64 -17.30
CA GLU A 155 -12.81 8.06 -18.12
C GLU A 155 -12.62 6.54 -17.92
N LYS A 156 -12.80 6.04 -16.70
CA LYS A 156 -12.44 4.67 -16.34
C LYS A 156 -13.62 3.71 -16.19
N ILE A 157 -14.80 4.22 -15.87
CA ILE A 157 -15.98 3.39 -15.57
C ILE A 157 -17.03 3.51 -16.68
N GLY A 158 -16.96 4.57 -17.50
CA GLY A 158 -17.89 4.85 -18.60
C GLY A 158 -19.11 5.65 -18.16
N ASP A 159 -20.09 5.81 -19.07
CA ASP A 159 -21.32 6.58 -18.85
C ASP A 159 -22.28 5.87 -17.86
N VAL A 160 -21.85 5.63 -16.66
CA VAL A 160 -22.75 5.27 -15.55
C VAL A 160 -23.37 6.58 -15.06
N HIS A 161 -24.69 6.64 -14.95
CA HIS A 161 -25.41 7.78 -14.35
C HIS A 161 -24.98 7.93 -12.88
N PHE A 162 -23.90 8.67 -12.66
CA PHE A 162 -23.50 9.08 -11.31
C PHE A 162 -24.28 10.33 -10.93
N GLU A 163 -25.21 10.17 -10.03
CA GLU A 163 -25.88 11.32 -9.42
C GLU A 163 -24.88 12.15 -8.61
N GLU A 164 -25.06 13.46 -8.62
CA GLU A 164 -24.22 14.41 -7.86
C GLU A 164 -24.21 14.09 -6.34
N SER A 165 -25.29 13.51 -5.85
CA SER A 165 -25.45 12.98 -4.50
C SER A 165 -24.43 11.89 -4.16
N MET A 166 -24.13 10.96 -5.08
CA MET A 166 -23.15 9.88 -4.88
C MET A 166 -21.74 10.40 -4.74
N ILE A 167 -21.39 11.43 -5.52
CA ILE A 167 -20.06 12.05 -5.46
C ILE A 167 -19.87 12.72 -4.11
N LYS A 168 -20.86 13.46 -3.63
CA LYS A 168 -20.84 14.08 -2.29
C LYS A 168 -20.77 13.04 -1.17
N LEU A 169 -21.52 11.95 -1.27
CA LEU A 169 -21.52 10.85 -0.29
C LEU A 169 -20.20 10.06 -0.30
N SER A 170 -19.48 10.05 -1.41
CA SER A 170 -18.18 9.37 -1.49
C SER A 170 -17.07 10.08 -0.72
N GLU A 171 -17.27 11.35 -0.36
CA GLU A 171 -16.30 12.17 0.38
C GLU A 171 -14.89 12.19 -0.24
N GLY A 172 -14.79 12.20 -1.56
CA GLY A 172 -13.52 12.18 -2.28
C GLY A 172 -12.85 10.80 -2.35
N SER A 173 -13.58 9.73 -2.06
CA SER A 173 -13.10 8.35 -2.14
C SER A 173 -13.63 7.65 -3.39
N ILE A 174 -12.73 7.28 -4.31
CA ILE A 174 -13.07 6.49 -5.50
C ILE A 174 -13.69 5.16 -5.11
N GLY A 175 -13.14 4.47 -4.10
CA GLY A 175 -13.64 3.18 -3.64
C GLY A 175 -15.07 3.27 -3.14
N LYS A 176 -15.39 4.24 -2.29
CA LYS A 176 -16.77 4.48 -1.81
C LYS A 176 -17.72 4.82 -2.95
N CYS A 177 -17.27 5.62 -3.92
CA CYS A 177 -18.08 5.99 -5.07
C CYS A 177 -18.47 4.75 -5.90
N ILE A 178 -17.53 3.84 -6.14
CA ILE A 178 -17.78 2.57 -6.84
C ILE A 178 -18.70 1.64 -6.03
N GLU A 179 -18.56 1.59 -4.71
CA GLU A 179 -19.44 0.78 -3.85
C GLU A 179 -20.88 1.28 -3.85
N ILE A 180 -21.06 2.61 -3.80
CA ILE A 180 -22.40 3.21 -3.86
C ILE A 180 -23.06 2.92 -5.20
N SER A 181 -22.29 3.01 -6.30
CA SER A 181 -22.83 2.74 -7.66
C SER A 181 -23.24 1.27 -7.89
N LYS A 182 -22.66 0.31 -7.17
CA LYS A 182 -22.98 -1.11 -7.29
C LYS A 182 -24.22 -1.53 -6.47
N LYS A 183 -24.68 -0.67 -5.55
CA LYS A 183 -25.84 -0.94 -4.66
C LYS A 183 -27.16 -0.42 -5.22
N GLN A 184 -27.13 0.20 -6.41
CA GLN A 184 -28.31 0.58 -7.21
C GLN A 184 -28.56 -0.41 -8.34
#